data_b78c13db77845f20d9ce2a1843235cf8
#
_entry.id   b78c13db77845f20d9ce2a1843235cf8
#
_cell.length_a   1.000
_cell.length_b   1.000
_cell.length_c   1.000
_cell.angle_alpha   90.00
_cell.angle_beta   90.00
_cell.angle_gamma   90.00
#
_symmetry.space_group_name_H-M   'P 1'
#
loop_
_entity.id
_entity.type
_entity.pdbx_description
1 polymer ?
#
loop_
_entity_poly.entity_id
_entity_poly.type
_entity_poly.pdbx_seq_one_letter_code
_entity_poly.pdbx_strand_id
1 'polypeptide(L)'
;MNMPPVQPCTAAPAAHTPAVPFVASFRDPSFLLSHIEDTLRFYATNAFDPTGGFYHYFRDDGSIYNRTSRHLVSTCRFIFNYAMAYRHFGDPRHLDYARHGLRFLRDAHWDDALQGYDWELDWRDGGKRATLDGTRHCYGLAFVLLAAAHATMAGIDEARPLIAATYELAEHRFWDAAAGLYADDATPNWIVSSYRGQNANMHMTEALLAAYEATGHLTYLDRAEKLASHITQRQAALSGGLVWEHYHADWSVDWDYNKEDSSNIFRPWGFQPGHQTEWAKLLLILERHRPLDWLAPRAAELFDAALTHAWDADHGGLCYGFGPDFTICDHNKYFWVQAETFAAAAMLGARTGSERFWDWYDEIWRYSWAHFVDHRYGAWYRILTCDNRKYSDEKSPAGKTDYHTMGACYDVLATLARAQRSEPTQ
;
A
#
# COMPACT_ATOMS: atom_id res chain seq x y z
N MET A 1 -19.10 -5.66 2.92
CA MET A 1 -20.15 -4.60 2.93
C MET A 1 -20.18 -4.00 1.52
N ASN A 2 -21.33 -4.08 0.84
CA ASN A 2 -21.47 -3.45 -0.48
C ASN A 2 -21.47 -1.93 -0.28
N MET A 3 -20.58 -1.25 -1.00
CA MET A 3 -20.60 0.21 -1.07
C MET A 3 -21.85 0.65 -1.86
N PRO A 4 -22.51 1.77 -1.50
CA PRO A 4 -23.61 2.29 -2.32
C PRO A 4 -23.08 2.75 -3.69
N PRO A 5 -23.93 2.77 -4.71
CA PRO A 5 -23.51 3.15 -6.07
C PRO A 5 -22.92 4.56 -6.10
N VAL A 6 -21.91 4.73 -6.95
CA VAL A 6 -21.23 6.02 -7.21
C VAL A 6 -22.28 7.07 -7.59
N GLN A 7 -22.40 8.13 -6.81
CA GLN A 7 -23.27 9.26 -7.12
C GLN A 7 -22.53 10.27 -8.01
N PRO A 8 -23.20 10.85 -9.03
CA PRO A 8 -22.61 11.95 -9.79
C PRO A 8 -22.31 13.13 -8.88
N CYS A 9 -21.18 13.80 -9.12
CA CYS A 9 -20.74 14.96 -8.36
C CYS A 9 -21.75 16.13 -8.56
N THR A 10 -22.53 16.45 -7.53
CA THR A 10 -23.41 17.62 -7.53
C THR A 10 -22.83 18.64 -6.58
N ALA A 11 -22.51 19.84 -7.10
CA ALA A 11 -21.99 20.94 -6.31
C ALA A 11 -22.94 21.30 -5.14
N ALA A 12 -22.53 21.00 -3.92
CA ALA A 12 -23.17 21.48 -2.71
C ALA A 12 -22.36 22.67 -2.15
N PRO A 13 -22.98 23.66 -1.47
CA PRO A 13 -22.27 24.79 -0.92
C PRO A 13 -21.26 24.34 0.12
N ALA A 14 -20.06 24.95 0.07
CA ALA A 14 -18.93 24.65 0.95
C ALA A 14 -19.34 24.70 2.42
N ALA A 15 -19.25 23.57 3.11
CA ALA A 15 -19.31 23.52 4.57
C ALA A 15 -18.06 24.24 5.12
N HIS A 16 -18.18 24.92 6.27
CA HIS A 16 -17.08 25.55 6.96
C HIS A 16 -15.96 24.51 7.20
N THR A 17 -14.89 24.65 6.44
CA THR A 17 -13.66 23.88 6.66
C THR A 17 -13.04 24.35 7.98
N PRO A 18 -12.73 23.47 8.94
CA PRO A 18 -11.99 23.89 10.13
C PRO A 18 -10.65 24.50 9.72
N ALA A 19 -10.14 25.44 10.52
CA ALA A 19 -8.86 26.09 10.24
C ALA A 19 -7.76 25.02 10.16
N VAL A 20 -7.18 24.84 8.98
CA VAL A 20 -6.11 23.89 8.72
C VAL A 20 -4.79 24.45 9.28
N PRO A 21 -4.00 23.71 10.06
CA PRO A 21 -2.73 24.17 10.56
C PRO A 21 -1.78 24.59 9.43
N PHE A 22 -1.09 25.70 9.60
CA PHE A 22 -0.10 26.17 8.63
C PHE A 22 1.13 25.24 8.63
N VAL A 23 1.58 24.87 7.45
CA VAL A 23 2.83 24.13 7.22
C VAL A 23 3.73 24.97 6.34
N ALA A 24 4.94 25.27 6.82
CA ALA A 24 5.90 26.10 6.08
C ALA A 24 6.44 25.38 4.84
N SER A 25 6.71 24.09 4.96
CA SER A 25 7.18 23.24 3.86
C SER A 25 6.82 21.78 4.11
N PHE A 26 6.19 21.14 3.16
CA PHE A 26 5.94 19.69 3.16
C PHE A 26 7.20 18.88 2.83
N ARG A 27 8.25 19.52 2.31
CA ARG A 27 9.57 18.91 2.03
C ARG A 27 10.49 18.90 3.26
N ASP A 28 10.06 19.46 4.40
CA ASP A 28 10.83 19.46 5.63
C ASP A 28 10.82 18.07 6.27
N PRO A 29 11.98 17.41 6.47
CA PRO A 29 12.05 16.14 7.19
C PRO A 29 11.39 16.17 8.58
N SER A 30 11.46 17.29 9.29
CA SER A 30 10.84 17.41 10.62
C SER A 30 9.31 17.38 10.57
N PHE A 31 8.71 17.97 9.53
CA PHE A 31 7.29 17.86 9.27
C PHE A 31 6.88 16.39 9.04
N LEU A 32 7.59 15.68 8.15
CA LEU A 32 7.29 14.29 7.82
C LEU A 32 7.41 13.38 9.05
N LEU A 33 8.46 13.53 9.86
CA LEU A 33 8.63 12.78 11.10
C LEU A 33 7.51 13.07 12.10
N SER A 34 7.18 14.34 12.31
CA SER A 34 6.08 14.73 13.22
C SER A 34 4.73 14.17 12.74
N HIS A 35 4.47 14.18 11.43
CA HIS A 35 3.25 13.62 10.86
C HIS A 35 3.16 12.09 11.05
N ILE A 36 4.28 11.37 10.91
CA ILE A 36 4.35 9.94 11.20
C ILE A 36 4.06 9.68 12.69
N GLU A 37 4.68 10.44 13.60
CA GLU A 37 4.44 10.29 15.05
C GLU A 37 2.98 10.54 15.42
N ASP A 38 2.34 11.55 14.84
CA ASP A 38 0.92 11.84 15.05
C ASP A 38 0.01 10.70 14.56
N THR A 39 0.36 10.10 13.42
CA THR A 39 -0.34 8.93 12.88
C THR A 39 -0.14 7.70 13.78
N LEU A 40 1.07 7.44 14.22
CA LEU A 40 1.36 6.34 15.16
C LEU A 40 0.63 6.52 16.49
N ARG A 41 0.51 7.76 16.98
CA ARG A 41 -0.19 8.08 18.24
C ARG A 41 -1.67 7.73 18.18
N PHE A 42 -2.31 7.89 17.02
CA PHE A 42 -3.71 7.47 16.83
C PHE A 42 -3.89 5.97 17.12
N TYR A 43 -2.97 5.12 16.64
CA TYR A 43 -3.03 3.68 16.86
C TYR A 43 -2.50 3.23 18.22
N ALA A 44 -1.50 3.92 18.78
CA ALA A 44 -0.77 3.48 19.96
C ALA A 44 -1.67 3.26 21.20
N THR A 45 -2.76 4.01 21.31
CA THR A 45 -3.67 3.94 22.46
C THR A 45 -4.50 2.66 22.47
N ASN A 46 -4.92 2.15 21.30
CA ASN A 46 -5.97 1.14 21.23
C ASN A 46 -5.66 -0.06 20.33
N ALA A 47 -4.57 -0.03 19.53
CA ALA A 47 -4.32 -1.09 18.57
C ALA A 47 -3.78 -2.38 19.21
N PHE A 48 -3.03 -2.29 20.29
CA PHE A 48 -2.42 -3.44 20.93
C PHE A 48 -3.47 -4.30 21.65
N ASP A 49 -3.57 -5.60 21.28
CA ASP A 49 -4.37 -6.57 22.00
C ASP A 49 -3.43 -7.48 22.83
N PRO A 50 -3.48 -7.41 24.17
CA PRO A 50 -2.60 -8.24 25.02
C PRO A 50 -2.87 -9.73 24.88
N THR A 51 -4.03 -10.12 24.34
CA THR A 51 -4.38 -11.54 24.11
C THR A 51 -3.78 -12.08 22.82
N GLY A 52 -3.40 -11.21 21.87
CA GLY A 52 -2.73 -11.55 20.61
C GLY A 52 -3.05 -10.60 19.46
N GLY A 53 -2.00 -10.17 18.74
CA GLY A 53 -2.12 -9.33 17.56
C GLY A 53 -2.58 -7.91 17.85
N PHE A 54 -3.29 -7.34 16.88
CA PHE A 54 -3.73 -5.96 16.94
C PHE A 54 -5.23 -5.84 16.58
N TYR A 55 -5.92 -4.90 17.20
CA TYR A 55 -7.18 -4.39 16.68
C TYR A 55 -6.89 -3.57 15.43
N HIS A 56 -7.74 -3.67 14.40
CA HIS A 56 -7.54 -2.92 13.15
C HIS A 56 -8.71 -2.01 12.80
N TYR A 57 -9.88 -2.22 13.39
CA TYR A 57 -11.13 -1.60 12.97
C TYR A 57 -11.45 -0.40 13.87
N PHE A 58 -11.04 0.80 13.42
CA PHE A 58 -11.18 2.05 14.17
C PHE A 58 -12.11 3.04 13.49
N ARG A 59 -12.94 3.71 14.30
CA ARG A 59 -13.64 4.92 13.91
C ARG A 59 -12.70 6.13 13.98
N ASP A 60 -13.19 7.29 13.50
CA ASP A 60 -12.40 8.53 13.51
C ASP A 60 -11.87 8.91 14.89
N ASP A 61 -12.67 8.70 15.94
CA ASP A 61 -12.31 9.02 17.33
C ASP A 61 -11.38 7.98 18.00
N GLY A 62 -10.93 6.97 17.25
CA GLY A 62 -10.09 5.88 17.77
C GLY A 62 -10.88 4.76 18.47
N SER A 63 -12.21 4.85 18.56
CA SER A 63 -13.01 3.76 19.10
C SER A 63 -12.99 2.54 18.17
N ILE A 64 -12.95 1.34 18.78
CA ILE A 64 -12.88 0.07 18.05
C ILE A 64 -14.29 -0.41 17.75
N TYR A 65 -14.66 -0.56 16.47
CA TYR A 65 -15.98 -1.03 16.06
C TYR A 65 -16.06 -2.54 15.77
N ASN A 66 -14.91 -3.21 15.60
CA ASN A 66 -14.82 -4.67 15.52
C ASN A 66 -13.61 -5.17 16.33
N ARG A 67 -13.90 -5.92 17.40
CA ARG A 67 -12.87 -6.39 18.34
C ARG A 67 -12.40 -7.80 18.08
N THR A 68 -13.06 -8.55 17.21
CA THR A 68 -12.80 -9.99 17.07
C THR A 68 -12.14 -10.35 15.75
N SER A 69 -12.41 -9.63 14.67
CA SER A 69 -11.77 -9.93 13.39
C SER A 69 -10.29 -9.55 13.40
N ARG A 70 -9.46 -10.45 12.85
CA ARG A 70 -8.04 -10.24 12.62
C ARG A 70 -7.71 -10.58 11.17
N HIS A 71 -7.33 -9.55 10.42
CA HIS A 71 -7.03 -9.66 9.00
C HIS A 71 -5.52 -9.80 8.79
N LEU A 72 -5.09 -10.73 7.96
CA LEU A 72 -3.68 -11.04 7.70
C LEU A 72 -2.87 -9.80 7.29
N VAL A 73 -3.36 -9.07 6.30
CA VAL A 73 -2.65 -7.90 5.78
C VAL A 73 -2.55 -6.78 6.83
N SER A 74 -3.60 -6.57 7.62
CA SER A 74 -3.54 -5.59 8.72
C SER A 74 -2.49 -5.96 9.77
N THR A 75 -2.39 -7.24 10.11
CA THR A 75 -1.34 -7.74 11.02
C THR A 75 0.04 -7.46 10.46
N CYS A 76 0.29 -7.78 9.18
CA CYS A 76 1.58 -7.54 8.51
C CYS A 76 1.90 -6.05 8.41
N ARG A 77 0.92 -5.21 8.07
CA ARG A 77 1.09 -3.75 7.98
C ARG A 77 1.42 -3.10 9.33
N PHE A 78 0.86 -3.60 10.43
CA PHE A 78 1.29 -3.14 11.76
C PHE A 78 2.73 -3.57 12.10
N ILE A 79 3.14 -4.78 11.73
CA ILE A 79 4.54 -5.20 11.90
C ILE A 79 5.47 -4.25 11.13
N PHE A 80 5.15 -3.95 9.87
CA PHE A 80 5.88 -2.97 9.05
C PHE A 80 5.93 -1.60 9.73
N ASN A 81 4.77 -1.04 10.12
CA ASN A 81 4.66 0.27 10.73
C ASN A 81 5.55 0.40 11.98
N TYR A 82 5.50 -0.59 12.86
CA TYR A 82 6.30 -0.57 14.09
C TYR A 82 7.78 -0.86 13.85
N ALA A 83 8.13 -1.72 12.88
CA ALA A 83 9.52 -1.94 12.49
C ALA A 83 10.14 -0.65 11.92
N MET A 84 9.42 0.05 11.05
CA MET A 84 9.86 1.34 10.51
C MET A 84 9.94 2.42 11.58
N ALA A 85 8.96 2.50 12.47
CA ALA A 85 8.97 3.44 13.58
C ALA A 85 10.19 3.22 14.48
N TYR A 86 10.54 1.97 14.82
CA TYR A 86 11.74 1.68 15.59
C TYR A 86 13.02 2.14 14.87
N ARG A 87 13.14 1.89 13.57
CA ARG A 87 14.32 2.30 12.79
C ARG A 87 14.52 3.80 12.72
N HIS A 88 13.43 4.59 12.78
CA HIS A 88 13.48 6.04 12.67
C HIS A 88 13.52 6.77 14.02
N PHE A 89 12.80 6.26 15.02
CA PHE A 89 12.65 6.93 16.32
C PHE A 89 13.44 6.25 17.45
N GLY A 90 13.87 4.98 17.29
CA GLY A 90 14.65 4.25 18.28
C GLY A 90 13.89 3.84 19.54
N ASP A 91 12.58 4.06 19.63
CA ASP A 91 11.79 3.68 20.81
C ASP A 91 11.61 2.15 20.85
N PRO A 92 12.14 1.47 21.91
CA PRO A 92 12.08 0.01 22.02
C PRO A 92 10.65 -0.55 22.06
N ARG A 93 9.65 0.25 22.46
CA ARG A 93 8.25 -0.17 22.45
C ARG A 93 7.78 -0.55 21.05
N HIS A 94 8.25 0.16 20.02
CA HIS A 94 7.92 -0.19 18.63
C HIS A 94 8.49 -1.55 18.23
N LEU A 95 9.70 -1.87 18.69
CA LEU A 95 10.29 -3.18 18.43
C LEU A 95 9.50 -4.31 19.12
N ASP A 96 9.05 -4.08 20.36
CA ASP A 96 8.22 -5.04 21.09
C ASP A 96 6.86 -5.25 20.41
N TYR A 97 6.25 -4.20 19.87
CA TYR A 97 5.01 -4.30 19.09
C TYR A 97 5.22 -5.07 17.78
N ALA A 98 6.31 -4.82 17.06
CA ALA A 98 6.63 -5.59 15.86
C ALA A 98 6.81 -7.09 16.18
N ARG A 99 7.52 -7.44 17.26
CA ARG A 99 7.66 -8.83 17.74
C ARG A 99 6.32 -9.45 18.14
N HIS A 100 5.45 -8.66 18.78
CA HIS A 100 4.11 -9.11 19.15
C HIS A 100 3.28 -9.50 17.91
N GLY A 101 3.31 -8.67 16.86
CA GLY A 101 2.67 -8.96 15.57
C GLY A 101 3.26 -10.20 14.89
N LEU A 102 4.59 -10.36 14.89
CA LEU A 102 5.26 -11.54 14.31
C LEU A 102 4.86 -12.82 15.02
N ARG A 103 4.77 -12.82 16.36
CA ARG A 103 4.27 -13.99 17.10
C ARG A 103 2.85 -14.33 16.70
N PHE A 104 1.98 -13.34 16.62
CA PHE A 104 0.59 -13.53 16.23
C PHE A 104 0.47 -14.06 14.78
N LEU A 105 1.27 -13.52 13.86
CA LEU A 105 1.33 -13.99 12.47
C LEU A 105 1.68 -15.48 12.40
N ARG A 106 2.70 -15.92 13.16
CA ARG A 106 3.16 -17.29 13.19
C ARG A 106 2.20 -18.23 13.94
N ASP A 107 1.69 -17.80 15.09
CA ASP A 107 0.98 -18.69 16.03
C ASP A 107 -0.54 -18.69 15.78
N ALA A 108 -1.08 -17.68 15.09
CA ALA A 108 -2.53 -17.56 14.84
C ALA A 108 -2.90 -17.57 13.34
N HIS A 109 -2.23 -16.81 12.47
CA HIS A 109 -2.58 -16.82 11.04
C HIS A 109 -2.05 -18.06 10.31
N TRP A 110 -0.94 -18.63 10.75
CA TRP A 110 -0.42 -19.85 10.14
C TRP A 110 -1.28 -21.08 10.47
N ASP A 111 -1.61 -21.85 9.44
CA ASP A 111 -2.32 -23.12 9.53
C ASP A 111 -1.36 -24.26 9.22
N ASP A 112 -0.95 -25.00 10.26
CA ASP A 112 -0.01 -26.12 10.14
C ASP A 112 -0.58 -27.30 9.33
N ALA A 113 -1.89 -27.50 9.36
CA ALA A 113 -2.51 -28.62 8.66
C ALA A 113 -2.53 -28.39 7.15
N LEU A 114 -2.76 -27.14 6.72
CA LEU A 114 -2.86 -26.75 5.32
C LEU A 114 -1.63 -26.01 4.81
N GLN A 115 -0.64 -25.74 5.67
CA GLN A 115 0.65 -25.12 5.35
C GLN A 115 0.47 -23.78 4.62
N GLY A 116 -0.28 -22.84 5.24
CA GLY A 116 -0.55 -21.52 4.69
C GLY A 116 -1.13 -20.57 5.71
N TYR A 117 -1.28 -19.29 5.33
CA TYR A 117 -1.84 -18.26 6.18
C TYR A 117 -3.32 -18.10 5.93
N ASP A 118 -4.13 -18.14 6.99
CA ASP A 118 -5.53 -17.78 6.92
C ASP A 118 -5.69 -16.29 6.71
N TRP A 119 -6.60 -15.90 5.80
CA TRP A 119 -6.83 -14.51 5.39
C TRP A 119 -7.48 -13.68 6.49
N GLU A 120 -8.51 -14.24 7.16
CA GLU A 120 -9.22 -13.58 8.24
C GLU A 120 -9.57 -14.56 9.36
N LEU A 121 -9.37 -14.12 10.59
CA LEU A 121 -9.63 -14.87 11.81
C LEU A 121 -10.67 -14.19 12.67
N ASP A 122 -11.46 -14.99 13.38
CA ASP A 122 -12.20 -14.59 14.56
C ASP A 122 -11.35 -14.90 15.81
N TRP A 123 -11.02 -13.86 16.58
CA TRP A 123 -10.18 -13.96 17.76
C TRP A 123 -10.93 -13.48 18.98
N ARG A 124 -11.34 -14.41 19.86
CA ARG A 124 -12.22 -14.14 21.01
C ARG A 124 -11.65 -14.66 22.31
N ASP A 125 -12.21 -14.16 23.42
CA ASP A 125 -12.15 -14.74 24.77
C ASP A 125 -10.78 -15.26 25.19
N GLY A 126 -9.74 -14.41 25.11
CA GLY A 126 -8.41 -14.74 25.58
C GLY A 126 -7.65 -15.71 24.69
N GLY A 127 -7.89 -15.69 23.36
CA GLY A 127 -7.08 -16.42 22.39
C GLY A 127 -7.77 -17.61 21.71
N LYS A 128 -9.09 -17.69 21.77
CA LYS A 128 -9.83 -18.66 20.94
C LYS A 128 -9.84 -18.21 19.50
N ARG A 129 -9.25 -19.04 18.62
CA ARG A 129 -9.12 -18.81 17.19
C ARG A 129 -10.19 -19.60 16.43
N ALA A 130 -10.83 -18.94 15.46
CA ALA A 130 -11.58 -19.60 14.39
C ALA A 130 -11.24 -18.93 13.06
N THR A 131 -11.16 -19.71 11.98
CA THR A 131 -10.95 -19.17 10.62
C THR A 131 -12.27 -18.63 10.10
N LEU A 132 -12.31 -17.33 9.74
CA LEU A 132 -13.41 -16.68 9.04
C LEU A 132 -13.26 -16.83 7.53
N ASP A 133 -12.04 -16.62 7.04
CA ASP A 133 -11.68 -16.82 5.65
C ASP A 133 -10.30 -17.48 5.56
N GLY A 134 -10.28 -18.70 5.03
CA GLY A 134 -9.06 -19.49 4.83
C GLY A 134 -8.49 -19.40 3.42
N THR A 135 -9.00 -18.51 2.56
CA THR A 135 -8.48 -18.30 1.21
C THR A 135 -6.99 -17.94 1.27
N ARG A 136 -6.22 -18.57 0.40
CA ARG A 136 -4.77 -18.34 0.27
C ARG A 136 -4.55 -17.25 -0.77
N HIS A 137 -3.93 -16.15 -0.39
CA HIS A 137 -3.67 -15.02 -1.27
C HIS A 137 -2.17 -14.80 -1.49
N CYS A 138 -1.74 -14.69 -2.74
CA CYS A 138 -0.40 -14.26 -3.09
C CYS A 138 -0.12 -12.85 -2.54
N TYR A 139 -1.11 -11.97 -2.62
CA TYR A 139 -1.11 -10.65 -1.98
C TYR A 139 -0.82 -10.75 -0.46
N GLY A 140 -1.43 -11.72 0.24
CA GLY A 140 -1.16 -11.97 1.65
C GLY A 140 0.29 -12.40 1.90
N LEU A 141 0.83 -13.30 1.07
CA LEU A 141 2.24 -13.72 1.16
C LEU A 141 3.20 -12.55 0.89
N ALA A 142 2.87 -11.65 -0.03
CA ALA A 142 3.66 -10.43 -0.26
C ALA A 142 3.77 -9.60 1.02
N PHE A 143 2.67 -9.40 1.76
CA PHE A 143 2.71 -8.66 3.02
C PHE A 143 3.41 -9.42 4.16
N VAL A 144 3.33 -10.74 4.20
CA VAL A 144 4.14 -11.54 5.15
C VAL A 144 5.63 -11.37 4.86
N LEU A 145 6.03 -11.45 3.60
CA LEU A 145 7.41 -11.24 3.15
C LEU A 145 7.91 -9.82 3.48
N LEU A 146 7.10 -8.81 3.19
CA LEU A 146 7.39 -7.40 3.50
C LEU A 146 7.59 -7.18 5.00
N ALA A 147 6.67 -7.68 5.81
CA ALA A 147 6.73 -7.59 7.28
C ALA A 147 7.99 -8.27 7.82
N ALA A 148 8.32 -9.47 7.34
CA ALA A 148 9.51 -10.21 7.75
C ALA A 148 10.81 -9.47 7.36
N ALA A 149 10.86 -8.88 6.16
CA ALA A 149 12.01 -8.11 5.69
C ALA A 149 12.23 -6.86 6.55
N HIS A 150 11.20 -6.05 6.79
CA HIS A 150 11.33 -4.85 7.62
C HIS A 150 11.61 -5.17 9.10
N ALA A 151 11.02 -6.21 9.65
CA ALA A 151 11.33 -6.68 10.99
C ALA A 151 12.80 -7.12 11.11
N THR A 152 13.33 -7.83 10.12
CA THR A 152 14.75 -8.21 10.05
C THR A 152 15.65 -6.97 10.00
N MET A 153 15.32 -5.98 9.16
CA MET A 153 16.06 -4.73 9.08
C MET A 153 15.97 -3.88 10.36
N ALA A 154 14.94 -4.09 11.17
CA ALA A 154 14.82 -3.49 12.49
C ALA A 154 15.59 -4.25 13.59
N GLY A 155 16.29 -5.34 13.26
CA GLY A 155 17.07 -6.13 14.21
C GLY A 155 16.28 -7.23 14.93
N ILE A 156 15.18 -7.69 14.34
CA ILE A 156 14.42 -8.85 14.84
C ILE A 156 14.92 -10.09 14.09
N ASP A 157 15.96 -10.73 14.59
CA ASP A 157 16.63 -11.84 13.91
C ASP A 157 15.72 -13.06 13.69
N GLU A 158 14.75 -13.30 14.56
CA GLU A 158 13.75 -14.35 14.42
C GLU A 158 12.82 -14.18 13.20
N ALA A 159 12.78 -13.00 12.60
CA ALA A 159 12.02 -12.77 11.36
C ALA A 159 12.78 -13.21 10.10
N ARG A 160 14.11 -13.29 10.14
CA ARG A 160 14.94 -13.58 8.96
C ARG A 160 14.61 -14.92 8.27
N PRO A 161 14.42 -16.06 8.98
CA PRO A 161 14.04 -17.30 8.33
C PRO A 161 12.70 -17.24 7.59
N LEU A 162 11.78 -16.38 8.06
CA LEU A 162 10.46 -16.22 7.46
C LEU A 162 10.54 -15.61 6.03
N ILE A 163 11.58 -14.82 5.73
CA ILE A 163 11.80 -14.26 4.39
C ILE A 163 11.93 -15.40 3.35
N ALA A 164 12.85 -16.34 3.57
CA ALA A 164 13.08 -17.45 2.65
C ALA A 164 11.85 -18.37 2.59
N ALA A 165 11.29 -18.75 3.74
CA ALA A 165 10.13 -19.64 3.80
C ALA A 165 8.90 -19.07 3.06
N THR A 166 8.64 -17.76 3.20
CA THR A 166 7.51 -17.11 2.52
C THR A 166 7.74 -17.01 1.02
N TYR A 167 8.95 -16.67 0.60
CA TYR A 167 9.31 -16.63 -0.82
C TYR A 167 9.17 -18.02 -1.46
N GLU A 168 9.72 -19.06 -0.85
CA GLU A 168 9.60 -20.46 -1.33
C GLU A 168 8.14 -20.90 -1.41
N LEU A 169 7.31 -20.53 -0.45
CA LEU A 169 5.89 -20.83 -0.47
C LEU A 169 5.20 -20.11 -1.66
N ALA A 170 5.51 -18.86 -1.91
CA ALA A 170 4.95 -18.11 -3.06
C ALA A 170 5.41 -18.73 -4.40
N GLU A 171 6.70 -19.06 -4.53
CA GLU A 171 7.25 -19.73 -5.72
C GLU A 171 6.58 -21.08 -5.99
N HIS A 172 6.37 -21.86 -4.95
CA HIS A 172 5.81 -23.21 -5.10
C HIS A 172 4.30 -23.20 -5.38
N ARG A 173 3.56 -22.22 -4.86
CA ARG A 173 2.09 -22.21 -4.87
C ARG A 173 1.48 -21.32 -5.94
N PHE A 174 2.13 -20.20 -6.27
CA PHE A 174 1.53 -19.17 -7.12
C PHE A 174 2.34 -18.83 -8.37
N TRP A 175 3.62 -19.24 -8.44
CA TRP A 175 4.44 -18.88 -9.59
C TRP A 175 4.01 -19.58 -10.88
N ASP A 176 3.59 -18.80 -11.87
CA ASP A 176 3.35 -19.25 -13.23
C ASP A 176 4.62 -19.03 -14.07
N ALA A 177 5.38 -20.10 -14.28
CA ALA A 177 6.67 -20.04 -14.98
C ALA A 177 6.52 -19.66 -16.47
N ALA A 178 5.39 -20.00 -17.10
CA ALA A 178 5.12 -19.68 -18.49
C ALA A 178 4.83 -18.18 -18.67
N ALA A 179 4.04 -17.62 -17.78
CA ALA A 179 3.72 -16.19 -17.77
C ALA A 179 4.83 -15.35 -17.14
N GLY A 180 5.64 -15.91 -16.22
CA GLY A 180 6.62 -15.17 -15.44
C GLY A 180 5.98 -14.18 -14.46
N LEU A 181 4.84 -14.55 -13.90
CA LEU A 181 4.03 -13.78 -12.95
C LEU A 181 3.44 -14.71 -11.90
N TYR A 182 2.96 -14.16 -10.79
CA TYR A 182 2.26 -14.91 -9.75
C TYR A 182 0.74 -14.87 -9.99
N ALA A 183 0.08 -16.03 -9.83
CA ALA A 183 -1.36 -16.12 -9.67
C ALA A 183 -1.81 -15.46 -8.36
N ASP A 184 -3.10 -15.12 -8.24
CA ASP A 184 -3.59 -14.26 -7.15
C ASP A 184 -4.02 -15.01 -5.90
N ASP A 185 -4.89 -15.99 -6.04
CA ASP A 185 -5.47 -16.68 -4.90
C ASP A 185 -5.71 -18.17 -5.17
N ALA A 186 -5.90 -18.91 -4.07
CA ALA A 186 -6.23 -20.30 -4.06
C ALA A 186 -7.18 -20.62 -2.90
N THR A 187 -7.93 -21.72 -3.03
CA THR A 187 -8.70 -22.26 -1.92
C THR A 187 -7.78 -22.64 -0.74
N PRO A 188 -8.32 -22.87 0.47
CA PRO A 188 -7.52 -23.35 1.62
C PRO A 188 -6.67 -24.59 1.29
N ASN A 189 -7.15 -25.44 0.39
CA ASN A 189 -6.45 -26.64 -0.09
C ASN A 189 -5.54 -26.39 -1.31
N TRP A 190 -5.20 -25.15 -1.61
CA TRP A 190 -4.27 -24.75 -2.67
C TRP A 190 -4.74 -25.03 -4.11
N ILE A 191 -6.05 -25.03 -4.35
CA ILE A 191 -6.57 -25.01 -5.73
C ILE A 191 -6.56 -23.56 -6.20
N VAL A 192 -5.64 -23.25 -7.11
CA VAL A 192 -5.46 -21.90 -7.67
C VAL A 192 -6.68 -21.49 -8.48
N SER A 193 -7.18 -20.27 -8.27
CA SER A 193 -8.31 -19.71 -9.01
C SER A 193 -7.94 -19.37 -10.47
N SER A 194 -8.95 -19.11 -11.29
CA SER A 194 -8.75 -18.63 -12.67
C SER A 194 -8.45 -17.14 -12.76
N TYR A 195 -8.71 -16.37 -11.72
CA TYR A 195 -8.44 -14.94 -11.67
C TYR A 195 -6.93 -14.65 -11.68
N ARG A 196 -6.55 -13.60 -12.40
CA ARG A 196 -5.20 -13.04 -12.40
C ARG A 196 -5.29 -11.52 -12.25
N GLY A 197 -4.39 -10.94 -11.47
CA GLY A 197 -4.34 -9.51 -11.22
C GLY A 197 -2.91 -8.96 -11.16
N GLN A 198 -2.80 -7.67 -11.38
CA GLN A 198 -1.52 -6.98 -11.22
C GLN A 198 -1.19 -6.70 -9.75
N ASN A 199 -2.21 -6.50 -8.89
CA ASN A 199 -2.02 -5.99 -7.51
C ASN A 199 -1.17 -6.93 -6.65
N ALA A 200 -1.40 -8.25 -6.71
CA ALA A 200 -0.55 -9.22 -6.00
C ALA A 200 0.91 -9.20 -6.50
N ASN A 201 1.12 -9.02 -7.81
CA ASN A 201 2.46 -8.93 -8.41
C ASN A 201 3.17 -7.61 -8.04
N MET A 202 2.44 -6.52 -7.92
CA MET A 202 2.96 -5.22 -7.50
C MET A 202 3.50 -5.29 -6.06
N HIS A 203 2.68 -5.73 -5.11
CA HIS A 203 3.12 -5.85 -3.72
C HIS A 203 4.15 -6.96 -3.51
N MET A 204 4.14 -8.02 -4.34
CA MET A 204 5.25 -8.98 -4.34
C MET A 204 6.55 -8.32 -4.80
N THR A 205 6.50 -7.41 -5.79
CA THR A 205 7.69 -6.63 -6.20
C THR A 205 8.21 -5.77 -5.05
N GLU A 206 7.34 -5.07 -4.35
CA GLU A 206 7.69 -4.29 -3.15
C GLU A 206 8.36 -5.17 -2.07
N ALA A 207 7.73 -6.30 -1.76
CA ALA A 207 8.23 -7.22 -0.75
C ALA A 207 9.58 -7.85 -1.12
N LEU A 208 9.78 -8.16 -2.40
CA LEU A 208 11.05 -8.70 -2.91
C LEU A 208 12.18 -7.67 -2.86
N LEU A 209 11.89 -6.39 -3.16
CA LEU A 209 12.86 -5.30 -3.00
C LEU A 209 13.28 -5.17 -1.53
N ALA A 210 12.31 -5.19 -0.61
CA ALA A 210 12.60 -5.17 0.83
C ALA A 210 13.36 -6.43 1.29
N ALA A 211 13.04 -7.61 0.77
CA ALA A 211 13.76 -8.86 1.06
C ALA A 211 15.21 -8.80 0.57
N TYR A 212 15.45 -8.19 -0.61
CA TYR A 212 16.79 -7.92 -1.09
C TYR A 212 17.54 -6.96 -0.16
N GLU A 213 16.92 -5.86 0.25
CA GLU A 213 17.51 -4.90 1.20
C GLU A 213 17.86 -5.53 2.55
N ALA A 214 17.01 -6.46 3.03
CA ALA A 214 17.23 -7.15 4.30
C ALA A 214 18.31 -8.24 4.24
N THR A 215 18.56 -8.84 3.07
CA THR A 215 19.40 -10.05 2.97
C THR A 215 20.59 -9.96 2.03
N GLY A 216 20.53 -9.09 1.02
CA GLY A 216 21.52 -9.00 -0.07
C GLY A 216 21.41 -10.11 -1.12
N HIS A 217 20.41 -11.00 -1.05
CA HIS A 217 20.29 -12.11 -1.99
C HIS A 217 19.70 -11.67 -3.33
N LEU A 218 20.48 -11.77 -4.40
CA LEU A 218 20.12 -11.34 -5.75
C LEU A 218 18.87 -12.01 -6.31
N THR A 219 18.53 -13.22 -5.87
CA THR A 219 17.31 -13.93 -6.29
C THR A 219 16.05 -13.08 -6.11
N TYR A 220 15.96 -12.30 -5.03
CA TYR A 220 14.83 -11.41 -4.79
C TYR A 220 14.83 -10.24 -5.76
N LEU A 221 15.99 -9.63 -5.98
CA LEU A 221 16.11 -8.51 -6.92
C LEU A 221 15.82 -8.95 -8.37
N ASP A 222 16.31 -10.12 -8.79
CA ASP A 222 16.05 -10.68 -10.13
C ASP A 222 14.55 -10.95 -10.34
N ARG A 223 13.88 -11.43 -9.29
CA ARG A 223 12.43 -11.67 -9.34
C ARG A 223 11.65 -10.35 -9.38
N ALA A 224 12.03 -9.36 -8.58
CA ALA A 224 11.43 -8.04 -8.58
C ALA A 224 11.53 -7.35 -9.95
N GLU A 225 12.71 -7.38 -10.59
CA GLU A 225 12.92 -6.86 -11.94
C GLU A 225 12.02 -7.55 -12.96
N LYS A 226 11.93 -8.89 -12.91
CA LYS A 226 11.08 -9.65 -13.83
C LYS A 226 9.61 -9.24 -13.69
N LEU A 227 9.08 -9.14 -12.47
CA LEU A 227 7.70 -8.71 -12.23
C LEU A 227 7.47 -7.28 -12.73
N ALA A 228 8.37 -6.36 -12.39
CA ALA A 228 8.30 -4.97 -12.82
C ALA A 228 8.26 -4.85 -14.36
N SER A 229 9.16 -5.52 -15.08
CA SER A 229 9.18 -5.54 -16.54
C SER A 229 7.91 -6.18 -17.12
N HIS A 230 7.49 -7.33 -16.57
CA HIS A 230 6.33 -8.04 -17.12
C HIS A 230 5.02 -7.27 -16.91
N ILE A 231 4.80 -6.65 -15.74
CA ILE A 231 3.57 -5.89 -15.50
C ILE A 231 3.62 -4.53 -16.21
N THR A 232 4.68 -3.74 -15.98
CA THR A 232 4.68 -2.34 -16.44
C THR A 232 5.03 -2.16 -17.90
N GLN A 233 5.58 -3.18 -18.57
CA GLN A 233 5.87 -3.13 -20.00
C GLN A 233 5.01 -4.12 -20.77
N ARG A 234 5.15 -5.44 -20.56
CA ARG A 234 4.49 -6.46 -21.35
C ARG A 234 2.97 -6.44 -21.18
N GLN A 235 2.48 -6.53 -19.94
CA GLN A 235 1.03 -6.52 -19.68
C GLN A 235 0.42 -5.15 -19.96
N ALA A 236 1.08 -4.07 -19.61
CA ALA A 236 0.63 -2.72 -19.92
C ALA A 236 0.52 -2.45 -21.43
N ALA A 237 1.37 -3.05 -22.27
CA ALA A 237 1.25 -2.94 -23.72
C ALA A 237 -0.08 -3.51 -24.27
N LEU A 238 -0.70 -4.47 -23.58
CA LEU A 238 -2.00 -5.04 -23.94
C LEU A 238 -3.17 -4.08 -23.64
N SER A 239 -2.94 -3.07 -22.82
CA SER A 239 -3.94 -2.11 -22.33
C SER A 239 -3.57 -0.65 -22.64
N GLY A 240 -2.98 -0.41 -23.79
CA GLY A 240 -2.66 0.95 -24.26
C GLY A 240 -1.50 1.62 -23.54
N GLY A 241 -0.66 0.85 -22.88
CA GLY A 241 0.53 1.33 -22.18
C GLY A 241 0.30 1.61 -20.70
N LEU A 242 -0.89 1.45 -20.15
CA LEU A 242 -1.18 1.61 -18.73
C LEU A 242 -1.36 0.25 -18.04
N VAL A 243 -1.10 0.19 -16.76
CA VAL A 243 -1.26 -1.06 -15.99
C VAL A 243 -2.75 -1.29 -15.72
N TRP A 244 -3.31 -2.34 -16.34
CA TRP A 244 -4.67 -2.81 -16.07
C TRP A 244 -4.71 -3.72 -14.86
N GLU A 245 -5.86 -3.77 -14.17
CA GLU A 245 -5.98 -4.50 -12.90
C GLU A 245 -6.21 -6.01 -13.08
N HIS A 246 -6.97 -6.45 -14.10
CA HIS A 246 -7.59 -7.77 -14.17
C HIS A 246 -7.26 -8.52 -15.43
N TYR A 247 -6.97 -9.82 -15.30
CA TYR A 247 -6.63 -10.70 -16.41
C TYR A 247 -7.31 -12.05 -16.23
N HIS A 248 -7.53 -12.76 -17.35
CA HIS A 248 -7.94 -14.15 -17.38
C HIS A 248 -6.78 -15.08 -16.98
N ALA A 249 -7.09 -16.38 -16.84
CA ALA A 249 -6.10 -17.38 -16.45
C ALA A 249 -4.88 -17.49 -17.40
N ASP A 250 -5.05 -17.10 -18.66
CA ASP A 250 -4.01 -17.05 -19.69
C ASP A 250 -3.29 -15.69 -19.80
N TRP A 251 -3.55 -14.78 -18.85
CA TRP A 251 -3.03 -13.42 -18.80
C TRP A 251 -3.49 -12.49 -19.94
N SER A 252 -4.52 -12.87 -20.70
CA SER A 252 -5.23 -11.92 -21.55
C SER A 252 -6.04 -10.94 -20.68
N VAL A 253 -6.23 -9.70 -21.19
CA VAL A 253 -6.91 -8.64 -20.43
C VAL A 253 -8.38 -8.99 -20.24
N ASP A 254 -8.87 -8.93 -18.99
CA ASP A 254 -10.27 -9.03 -18.65
C ASP A 254 -10.87 -7.63 -18.46
N TRP A 255 -11.48 -7.10 -19.52
CA TRP A 255 -12.05 -5.75 -19.53
C TRP A 255 -13.35 -5.61 -18.75
N ASP A 256 -13.99 -6.71 -18.42
CA ASP A 256 -15.34 -6.71 -17.85
C ASP A 256 -15.35 -7.16 -16.36
N TYR A 257 -14.22 -7.59 -15.81
CA TYR A 257 -14.15 -8.05 -14.42
C TYR A 257 -14.56 -6.94 -13.45
N ASN A 258 -15.58 -7.19 -12.62
CA ASN A 258 -16.15 -6.25 -11.65
C ASN A 258 -16.66 -4.91 -12.25
N LYS A 259 -17.01 -4.86 -13.53
CA LYS A 259 -17.48 -3.65 -14.20
C LYS A 259 -18.71 -3.02 -13.53
N GLU A 260 -19.58 -3.86 -12.96
CA GLU A 260 -20.76 -3.42 -12.22
C GLU A 260 -20.46 -3.03 -10.76
N ASP A 261 -19.23 -3.22 -10.31
CA ASP A 261 -18.76 -2.88 -8.94
C ASP A 261 -17.40 -2.17 -9.01
N SER A 262 -17.35 -1.03 -9.68
CA SER A 262 -16.13 -0.24 -9.90
C SER A 262 -15.49 0.30 -8.58
N SER A 263 -16.27 0.32 -7.50
CA SER A 263 -15.83 0.74 -6.16
C SER A 263 -15.43 -0.43 -5.26
N ASN A 264 -15.28 -1.65 -5.80
CA ASN A 264 -14.82 -2.80 -5.01
C ASN A 264 -13.47 -2.48 -4.37
N ILE A 265 -13.36 -2.67 -3.05
CA ILE A 265 -12.18 -2.22 -2.29
C ILE A 265 -10.91 -3.05 -2.55
N PHE A 266 -11.04 -4.27 -3.08
CA PHE A 266 -9.91 -5.15 -3.34
C PHE A 266 -9.65 -5.38 -4.83
N ARG A 267 -10.70 -5.30 -5.66
CA ARG A 267 -10.65 -5.60 -7.10
C ARG A 267 -11.55 -4.62 -7.87
N PRO A 268 -11.29 -3.29 -7.79
CA PRO A 268 -12.08 -2.29 -8.49
C PRO A 268 -11.92 -2.42 -10.01
N TRP A 269 -12.98 -2.16 -10.77
CA TRP A 269 -12.89 -2.08 -12.23
C TRP A 269 -12.23 -0.77 -12.65
N GLY A 270 -11.50 -0.83 -13.75
CA GLY A 270 -10.84 0.33 -14.34
C GLY A 270 -9.34 0.38 -14.07
N PHE A 271 -8.66 1.36 -14.65
CA PHE A 271 -7.31 1.73 -14.30
C PHE A 271 -7.31 2.42 -12.94
N GLN A 272 -6.40 2.02 -12.06
CA GLN A 272 -6.24 2.62 -10.75
C GLN A 272 -5.07 3.62 -10.80
N PRO A 273 -5.30 4.94 -10.71
CA PRO A 273 -4.23 5.95 -10.75
C PRO A 273 -3.21 5.75 -9.61
N GLY A 274 -3.69 5.32 -8.43
CA GLY A 274 -2.82 4.97 -7.32
C GLY A 274 -1.85 3.84 -7.64
N HIS A 275 -2.29 2.81 -8.35
CA HIS A 275 -1.41 1.71 -8.77
C HIS A 275 -0.44 2.13 -9.88
N GLN A 276 -0.82 3.05 -10.78
CA GLN A 276 0.13 3.62 -11.74
C GLN A 276 1.28 4.33 -10.99
N THR A 277 0.95 5.15 -9.99
CA THR A 277 1.96 5.91 -9.23
C THR A 277 2.73 5.04 -8.24
N GLU A 278 2.11 4.01 -7.66
CA GLU A 278 2.81 3.02 -6.83
C GLU A 278 3.82 2.21 -7.65
N TRP A 279 3.47 1.79 -8.87
CA TRP A 279 4.44 1.21 -9.80
C TRP A 279 5.56 2.20 -10.15
N ALA A 280 5.24 3.48 -10.39
CA ALA A 280 6.27 4.49 -10.62
C ALA A 280 7.27 4.57 -9.46
N LYS A 281 6.78 4.57 -8.23
CA LYS A 281 7.60 4.49 -7.01
C LYS A 281 8.46 3.23 -6.98
N LEU A 282 7.88 2.05 -7.21
CA LEU A 282 8.59 0.77 -7.17
C LEU A 282 9.68 0.65 -8.25
N LEU A 283 9.44 1.17 -9.45
CA LEU A 283 10.45 1.24 -10.51
C LEU A 283 11.66 2.09 -10.08
N LEU A 284 11.44 3.20 -9.39
CA LEU A 284 12.52 4.05 -8.88
C LEU A 284 13.24 3.40 -7.67
N ILE A 285 12.56 2.60 -6.87
CA ILE A 285 13.21 1.79 -5.82
C ILE A 285 14.09 0.70 -6.47
N LEU A 286 13.57 0.02 -7.48
CA LEU A 286 14.33 -0.98 -8.23
C LEU A 286 15.59 -0.35 -8.88
N GLU A 287 15.47 0.85 -9.49
CA GLU A 287 16.59 1.56 -10.11
C GLU A 287 17.74 1.83 -9.13
N ARG A 288 17.46 2.04 -7.86
CA ARG A 288 18.49 2.25 -6.82
C ARG A 288 19.43 1.06 -6.66
N HIS A 289 18.93 -0.15 -6.93
CA HIS A 289 19.66 -1.40 -6.77
C HIS A 289 20.14 -1.97 -8.10
N ARG A 290 19.43 -1.67 -9.17
CA ARG A 290 19.70 -2.13 -10.53
C ARG A 290 19.38 -1.04 -11.54
N PRO A 291 20.31 -0.17 -11.86
CA PRO A 291 20.11 0.90 -12.84
C PRO A 291 19.89 0.33 -14.25
N LEU A 292 18.69 0.54 -14.78
CA LEU A 292 18.28 0.17 -16.13
C LEU A 292 17.67 1.39 -16.80
N ASP A 293 18.02 1.67 -18.04
CA ASP A 293 17.66 2.91 -18.74
C ASP A 293 16.14 3.13 -18.90
N TRP A 294 15.36 2.08 -18.84
CA TRP A 294 13.90 2.14 -19.01
C TRP A 294 13.13 2.49 -17.73
N LEU A 295 13.70 2.34 -16.53
CA LEU A 295 12.98 2.43 -15.25
C LEU A 295 12.46 3.85 -14.97
N ALA A 296 13.33 4.85 -14.95
CA ALA A 296 12.92 6.22 -14.65
C ALA A 296 12.00 6.82 -15.73
N PRO A 297 12.25 6.65 -17.05
CA PRO A 297 11.29 7.08 -18.07
C PRO A 297 9.93 6.44 -17.90
N ARG A 298 9.88 5.12 -17.63
CA ARG A 298 8.64 4.40 -17.44
C ARG A 298 7.89 4.85 -16.18
N ALA A 299 8.60 5.11 -15.10
CA ALA A 299 8.02 5.67 -13.87
C ALA A 299 7.36 7.04 -14.15
N ALA A 300 8.02 7.91 -14.92
CA ALA A 300 7.46 9.21 -15.29
C ALA A 300 6.22 9.07 -16.17
N GLU A 301 6.19 8.16 -17.15
CA GLU A 301 5.01 7.90 -17.98
C GLU A 301 3.80 7.47 -17.17
N LEU A 302 3.97 6.52 -16.23
CA LEU A 302 2.88 6.04 -15.37
C LEU A 302 2.37 7.14 -14.44
N PHE A 303 3.28 7.93 -13.86
CA PHE A 303 2.93 9.08 -13.03
C PHE A 303 2.14 10.13 -13.82
N ASP A 304 2.64 10.52 -14.99
CA ASP A 304 2.00 11.54 -15.83
C ASP A 304 0.60 11.08 -16.28
N ALA A 305 0.43 9.81 -16.62
CA ALA A 305 -0.87 9.26 -16.98
C ALA A 305 -1.88 9.32 -15.80
N ALA A 306 -1.45 8.96 -14.59
CA ALA A 306 -2.30 9.05 -13.40
C ALA A 306 -2.79 10.49 -13.17
N LEU A 307 -1.90 11.47 -13.24
CA LEU A 307 -2.26 12.88 -13.05
C LEU A 307 -3.15 13.42 -14.19
N THR A 308 -2.82 13.05 -15.44
CA THR A 308 -3.57 13.51 -16.62
C THR A 308 -5.02 13.06 -16.60
N HIS A 309 -5.26 11.80 -16.18
CA HIS A 309 -6.59 11.20 -16.31
C HIS A 309 -7.41 11.20 -15.01
N ALA A 310 -6.77 11.35 -13.84
CA ALA A 310 -7.47 11.22 -12.58
C ALA A 310 -7.42 12.43 -11.64
N TRP A 311 -6.63 13.47 -11.95
CA TRP A 311 -6.65 14.69 -11.13
C TRP A 311 -7.97 15.43 -11.27
N ASP A 312 -8.66 15.70 -10.15
CA ASP A 312 -9.89 16.48 -10.12
C ASP A 312 -9.53 17.97 -10.13
N ALA A 313 -9.71 18.63 -11.30
CA ALA A 313 -9.38 20.04 -11.46
C ALA A 313 -10.32 20.98 -10.68
N ASP A 314 -11.53 20.54 -10.35
CA ASP A 314 -12.55 21.36 -9.68
C ASP A 314 -12.41 21.33 -8.15
N HIS A 315 -12.08 20.16 -7.60
CA HIS A 315 -12.05 19.94 -6.13
C HIS A 315 -10.66 19.51 -5.60
N GLY A 316 -9.69 19.29 -6.48
CA GLY A 316 -8.37 18.76 -6.13
C GLY A 316 -8.39 17.26 -5.80
N GLY A 317 -7.17 16.67 -5.71
CA GLY A 317 -6.97 15.26 -5.42
C GLY A 317 -7.20 14.33 -6.60
N LEU A 318 -6.68 13.11 -6.51
CA LEU A 318 -6.87 12.09 -7.53
C LEU A 318 -8.15 11.28 -7.25
N CYS A 319 -8.98 11.13 -8.28
CA CYS A 319 -10.10 10.21 -8.29
C CYS A 319 -9.63 8.76 -8.20
N TYR A 320 -10.52 7.84 -7.79
CA TYR A 320 -10.12 6.46 -7.52
C TYR A 320 -9.83 5.65 -8.78
N GLY A 321 -10.63 5.80 -9.85
CA GLY A 321 -10.46 5.00 -11.05
C GLY A 321 -11.00 5.67 -12.32
N PHE A 322 -10.47 5.24 -13.48
CA PHE A 322 -10.93 5.65 -14.81
C PHE A 322 -11.00 4.46 -15.75
N GLY A 323 -11.92 4.54 -16.71
CA GLY A 323 -12.15 3.48 -17.71
C GLY A 323 -11.15 3.49 -18.87
N PRO A 324 -11.24 2.49 -19.79
CA PRO A 324 -10.41 2.44 -21.01
C PRO A 324 -10.62 3.60 -21.97
N ASP A 325 -11.72 4.32 -21.85
CA ASP A 325 -12.04 5.55 -22.58
C ASP A 325 -11.56 6.81 -21.86
N PHE A 326 -10.81 6.64 -20.76
CA PHE A 326 -10.31 7.69 -19.88
C PHE A 326 -11.38 8.50 -19.13
N THR A 327 -12.64 8.06 -19.14
CA THR A 327 -13.67 8.64 -18.27
C THR A 327 -13.53 8.15 -16.83
N ILE A 328 -13.75 9.04 -15.86
CA ILE A 328 -13.70 8.64 -14.45
C ILE A 328 -14.87 7.69 -14.16
N CYS A 329 -14.54 6.53 -13.62
CA CYS A 329 -15.51 5.51 -13.22
C CYS A 329 -15.79 5.49 -11.70
N ASP A 330 -14.88 6.02 -10.88
CA ASP A 330 -15.11 6.29 -9.45
C ASP A 330 -14.50 7.64 -9.09
N HIS A 331 -15.37 8.61 -8.79
CA HIS A 331 -15.00 9.99 -8.43
C HIS A 331 -14.61 10.15 -6.95
N ASN A 332 -14.79 9.13 -6.11
CA ASN A 332 -14.33 9.20 -4.73
C ASN A 332 -12.82 9.25 -4.69
N LYS A 333 -12.30 9.78 -3.59
CA LYS A 333 -10.87 9.93 -3.40
C LYS A 333 -10.42 9.08 -2.21
N TYR A 334 -9.40 8.27 -2.43
CA TYR A 334 -8.89 7.36 -1.42
C TYR A 334 -7.55 7.84 -0.89
N PHE A 335 -7.36 7.74 0.41
CA PHE A 335 -6.17 8.19 1.13
C PHE A 335 -4.86 7.65 0.54
N TRP A 336 -4.84 6.36 0.19
CA TRP A 336 -3.64 5.68 -0.28
C TRP A 336 -3.21 6.14 -1.68
N VAL A 337 -4.18 6.48 -2.54
CA VAL A 337 -3.91 7.02 -3.89
C VAL A 337 -3.10 8.32 -3.78
N GLN A 338 -3.50 9.23 -2.89
CA GLN A 338 -2.78 10.48 -2.66
C GLN A 338 -1.38 10.20 -2.08
N ALA A 339 -1.28 9.28 -1.13
CA ALA A 339 -0.03 8.93 -0.46
C ALA A 339 1.01 8.35 -1.44
N GLU A 340 0.63 7.37 -2.24
CA GLU A 340 1.52 6.78 -3.25
C GLU A 340 1.94 7.79 -4.30
N THR A 341 1.03 8.69 -4.69
CA THR A 341 1.30 9.70 -5.70
C THR A 341 2.29 10.77 -5.21
N PHE A 342 2.17 11.29 -3.98
CA PHE A 342 3.17 12.24 -3.50
C PHE A 342 4.55 11.59 -3.29
N ALA A 343 4.62 10.32 -2.88
CA ALA A 343 5.89 9.62 -2.78
C ALA A 343 6.57 9.45 -4.14
N ALA A 344 5.81 9.01 -5.16
CA ALA A 344 6.31 8.92 -6.53
C ALA A 344 6.77 10.29 -7.07
N ALA A 345 6.02 11.37 -6.80
CA ALA A 345 6.39 12.73 -7.19
C ALA A 345 7.73 13.16 -6.59
N ALA A 346 7.92 12.98 -5.27
CA ALA A 346 9.19 13.32 -4.61
C ALA A 346 10.37 12.53 -5.19
N MET A 347 10.18 11.22 -5.43
CA MET A 347 11.23 10.37 -5.98
C MET A 347 11.59 10.74 -7.42
N LEU A 348 10.60 11.05 -8.27
CA LEU A 348 10.81 11.55 -9.63
C LEU A 348 11.49 12.92 -9.61
N GLY A 349 11.08 13.84 -8.73
CA GLY A 349 11.70 15.14 -8.56
C GLY A 349 13.18 15.04 -8.22
N ALA A 350 13.52 14.21 -7.24
CA ALA A 350 14.90 13.97 -6.84
C ALA A 350 15.73 13.27 -7.92
N ARG A 351 15.11 12.31 -8.64
CA ARG A 351 15.81 11.53 -9.70
C ARG A 351 16.07 12.33 -10.96
N THR A 352 15.14 13.19 -11.36
CA THR A 352 15.20 13.93 -12.63
C THR A 352 15.71 15.36 -12.48
N GLY A 353 15.72 15.91 -11.27
CA GLY A 353 15.97 17.33 -11.01
C GLY A 353 14.89 18.27 -11.53
N SER A 354 13.74 17.73 -11.94
CA SER A 354 12.64 18.54 -12.51
C SER A 354 11.71 19.06 -11.41
N GLU A 355 11.59 20.38 -11.32
CA GLU A 355 10.74 21.04 -10.32
C GLU A 355 9.26 20.71 -10.51
N ARG A 356 8.79 20.38 -11.71
CA ARG A 356 7.39 20.01 -11.97
C ARG A 356 6.88 18.87 -11.09
N PHE A 357 7.74 17.89 -10.74
CA PHE A 357 7.37 16.81 -9.85
C PHE A 357 7.29 17.24 -8.40
N TRP A 358 8.16 18.17 -7.99
CA TRP A 358 8.08 18.79 -6.68
C TRP A 358 6.86 19.69 -6.53
N ASP A 359 6.43 20.38 -7.60
CA ASP A 359 5.19 21.15 -7.61
C ASP A 359 3.99 20.23 -7.37
N TRP A 360 3.95 19.04 -8.02
CA TRP A 360 2.93 18.04 -7.77
C TRP A 360 3.00 17.47 -6.35
N TYR A 361 4.20 17.20 -5.83
CA TYR A 361 4.38 16.79 -4.45
C TYR A 361 3.73 17.78 -3.48
N ASP A 362 4.03 19.05 -3.61
CA ASP A 362 3.49 20.10 -2.76
C ASP A 362 1.97 20.27 -2.93
N GLU A 363 1.46 20.13 -4.16
CA GLU A 363 0.03 20.25 -4.45
C GLU A 363 -0.77 19.10 -3.83
N ILE A 364 -0.31 17.87 -3.99
CA ILE A 364 -0.95 16.67 -3.42
C ILE A 364 -0.90 16.71 -1.89
N TRP A 365 0.22 17.18 -1.31
CA TRP A 365 0.31 17.37 0.14
C TRP A 365 -0.63 18.47 0.63
N ARG A 366 -0.71 19.60 -0.06
CA ARG A 366 -1.63 20.70 0.27
C ARG A 366 -3.07 20.23 0.31
N TYR A 367 -3.46 19.48 -0.73
CA TYR A 367 -4.76 18.83 -0.80
C TYR A 367 -4.99 17.85 0.35
N SER A 368 -4.05 16.92 0.56
CA SER A 368 -4.17 15.88 1.58
C SER A 368 -4.20 16.45 3.00
N TRP A 369 -3.38 17.45 3.26
CA TRP A 369 -3.35 18.17 4.53
C TRP A 369 -4.66 18.86 4.86
N ALA A 370 -5.30 19.45 3.85
CA ALA A 370 -6.58 20.14 4.01
C ALA A 370 -7.76 19.20 4.17
N HIS A 371 -7.76 18.04 3.51
CA HIS A 371 -8.97 17.22 3.37
C HIS A 371 -8.86 15.83 3.99
N PHE A 372 -7.70 15.18 3.92
CA PHE A 372 -7.52 13.81 4.41
C PHE A 372 -6.99 13.72 5.84
N VAL A 373 -6.08 14.61 6.24
CA VAL A 373 -5.49 14.57 7.58
C VAL A 373 -6.53 14.96 8.63
N ASP A 374 -6.76 14.09 9.60
CA ASP A 374 -7.64 14.39 10.74
C ASP A 374 -6.87 15.17 11.81
N HIS A 375 -6.97 16.49 11.78
CA HIS A 375 -6.31 17.39 12.73
C HIS A 375 -6.87 17.31 14.15
N ARG A 376 -7.98 16.59 14.37
CA ARG A 376 -8.58 16.43 15.68
C ARG A 376 -8.10 15.16 16.39
N TYR A 377 -8.10 14.04 15.67
CA TYR A 377 -7.83 12.72 16.26
C TYR A 377 -6.55 12.09 15.71
N GLY A 378 -5.95 12.65 14.68
CA GLY A 378 -4.77 12.09 14.00
C GLY A 378 -5.10 11.08 12.92
N ALA A 379 -4.09 10.62 12.21
CA ALA A 379 -4.18 9.75 11.04
C ALA A 379 -5.00 10.36 9.89
N TRP A 380 -5.26 9.59 8.84
CA TRP A 380 -5.98 10.07 7.66
C TRP A 380 -7.39 9.49 7.59
N TYR A 381 -8.36 10.27 7.12
CA TYR A 381 -9.66 9.75 6.72
C TYR A 381 -9.47 8.72 5.60
N ARG A 382 -10.36 7.74 5.50
CA ARG A 382 -10.22 6.64 4.54
C ARG A 382 -10.57 7.06 3.12
N ILE A 383 -11.78 7.60 2.95
CA ILE A 383 -12.37 7.94 1.65
C ILE A 383 -13.07 9.29 1.78
N LEU A 384 -12.89 10.11 0.78
CA LEU A 384 -13.66 11.33 0.57
C LEU A 384 -14.55 11.17 -0.66
N THR A 385 -15.73 11.78 -0.62
CA THR A 385 -16.58 11.94 -1.79
C THR A 385 -15.95 12.89 -2.81
N CYS A 386 -16.46 12.96 -4.02
CA CYS A 386 -15.95 13.86 -5.06
C CYS A 386 -15.85 15.33 -4.60
N ASP A 387 -16.76 15.79 -3.76
CA ASP A 387 -16.79 17.14 -3.16
C ASP A 387 -16.05 17.25 -1.81
N ASN A 388 -15.12 16.34 -1.56
CA ASN A 388 -14.21 16.32 -0.40
C ASN A 388 -14.87 16.15 0.97
N ARG A 389 -16.10 15.62 1.03
CA ARG A 389 -16.71 15.25 2.31
C ARG A 389 -16.31 13.83 2.72
N LYS A 390 -16.18 13.58 4.01
CA LYS A 390 -15.95 12.23 4.51
C LYS A 390 -17.04 11.28 4.05
N TYR A 391 -16.65 10.10 3.55
CA TYR A 391 -17.56 9.07 3.12
C TYR A 391 -18.23 8.35 4.31
N SER A 392 -17.45 8.04 5.36
CA SER A 392 -17.90 7.40 6.58
C SER A 392 -17.02 7.77 7.78
N ASP A 393 -17.37 7.31 8.98
CA ASP A 393 -16.55 7.43 10.18
C ASP A 393 -15.63 6.22 10.42
N GLU A 394 -15.62 5.26 9.50
CA GLU A 394 -14.70 4.11 9.54
C GLU A 394 -13.31 4.53 9.05
N LYS A 395 -12.49 5.05 9.96
CA LYS A 395 -11.14 5.52 9.63
C LYS A 395 -10.20 4.40 9.23
N SER A 396 -10.21 3.29 9.96
CA SER A 396 -9.32 2.16 9.69
C SER A 396 -10.11 0.85 9.61
N PRO A 397 -10.55 0.44 8.43
CA PRO A 397 -11.04 -0.92 8.17
C PRO A 397 -9.88 -1.90 7.94
N ALA A 398 -10.23 -3.16 7.59
CA ALA A 398 -9.24 -4.13 7.15
C ALA A 398 -8.28 -3.54 6.10
N GLY A 399 -6.99 -3.80 6.28
CA GLY A 399 -5.94 -3.41 5.35
C GLY A 399 -5.44 -1.96 5.46
N LYS A 400 -6.17 -1.01 6.05
CA LYS A 400 -5.71 0.40 6.04
C LYS A 400 -4.49 0.64 6.94
N THR A 401 -4.60 0.59 8.25
CA THR A 401 -3.54 0.81 9.27
C THR A 401 -2.58 1.98 9.03
N ASP A 402 -2.91 2.90 8.14
CA ASP A 402 -2.06 3.99 7.63
C ASP A 402 -0.65 3.54 7.15
N TYR A 403 -0.55 2.31 6.65
CA TYR A 403 0.64 1.77 6.01
C TYR A 403 1.13 2.63 4.85
N HIS A 404 0.23 2.97 3.90
CA HIS A 404 0.58 3.79 2.73
C HIS A 404 0.99 5.21 3.11
N THR A 405 0.28 5.85 4.03
CA THR A 405 0.57 7.25 4.42
C THR A 405 1.91 7.38 5.15
N MET A 406 2.19 6.47 6.09
CA MET A 406 3.49 6.45 6.78
C MET A 406 4.60 5.94 5.86
N GLY A 407 4.36 4.90 5.08
CA GLY A 407 5.30 4.35 4.10
C GLY A 407 5.76 5.41 3.11
N ALA A 408 4.82 6.15 2.53
CA ALA A 408 5.10 7.26 1.63
C ALA A 408 5.98 8.35 2.29
N CYS A 409 5.69 8.71 3.54
CA CYS A 409 6.55 9.66 4.29
C CYS A 409 7.97 9.11 4.51
N TYR A 410 8.12 7.83 4.84
CA TYR A 410 9.44 7.21 4.98
C TYR A 410 10.21 7.17 3.65
N ASP A 411 9.53 6.90 2.53
CA ASP A 411 10.12 6.92 1.19
C ASP A 411 10.63 8.31 0.81
N VAL A 412 9.86 9.37 1.13
CA VAL A 412 10.28 10.76 0.92
C VAL A 412 11.46 11.11 1.81
N LEU A 413 11.45 10.76 3.09
CA LEU A 413 12.59 10.96 4.01
C LEU A 413 13.87 10.31 3.48
N ALA A 414 13.77 9.06 3.02
CA ALA A 414 14.90 8.35 2.42
C ALA A 414 15.39 9.02 1.12
N THR A 415 14.50 9.58 0.34
CA THR A 415 14.80 10.30 -0.90
C THR A 415 15.54 11.60 -0.62
N LEU A 416 15.03 12.43 0.30
CA LEU A 416 15.67 13.69 0.72
C LEU A 416 17.06 13.46 1.31
N ALA A 417 17.21 12.44 2.18
CA ALA A 417 18.51 12.10 2.76
C ALA A 417 19.55 11.62 1.73
N ARG A 418 19.12 11.01 0.63
CA ARG A 418 20.03 10.62 -0.48
C ARG A 418 20.43 11.84 -1.32
N ALA A 419 19.49 12.72 -1.64
CA ALA A 419 19.77 13.95 -2.40
C ALA A 419 20.85 14.79 -1.70
N GLN A 420 20.75 14.97 -0.39
CA GLN A 420 21.75 15.70 0.42
C GLN A 420 23.15 15.07 0.39
N ARG A 421 23.24 13.72 0.29
CA ARG A 421 24.55 13.02 0.20
C ARG A 421 25.19 13.08 -1.17
N SER A 422 24.40 13.36 -2.20
CA SER A 422 24.86 13.45 -3.60
C SER A 422 25.33 14.84 -3.97
N GLU A 423 25.07 15.85 -3.16
CA GLU A 423 25.65 17.20 -3.34
C GLU A 423 27.13 17.16 -2.95
N PRO A 424 28.06 17.53 -3.87
CA PRO A 424 29.48 17.59 -3.52
C PRO A 424 29.66 18.62 -2.39
N THR A 425 30.30 18.19 -1.31
CA THR A 425 30.77 19.09 -0.22
C THR A 425 31.63 20.18 -0.87
N GLN A 426 31.12 21.41 -0.87
CA GLN A 426 31.84 22.61 -1.35
C GLN A 426 33.01 22.93 -0.40
#